data_1ec66ed334516d7b5a83c58a10071072
#
_entry.id   1ec66ed334516d7b5a83c58a10071072
#
_cell.length_a   1.000
_cell.length_b   1.000
_cell.length_c   1.000
_cell.angle_alpha   90.00
_cell.angle_beta   90.00
_cell.angle_gamma   90.00
#
_symmetry.space_group_name_H-M   'P 1'
#
loop_
_entity.id
_entity.type
_entity.pdbx_description
1 polymer ?
#
loop_
_entity_poly.entity_id
_entity_poly.type
_entity_poly.pdbx_seq_one_letter_code
_entity_poly.pdbx_strand_id
1 'polypeptide(L)'
;MYYTSHQEQDRLVWDTLSLSNLLETQGTTNNRKGTDRWLEQMGMLPLPTDIENLHDEASQGLKPQVVEHLINTAKKHRHNILCVQAFSHAGHVGLYANDAKGSRRWLWNEQEWDLDSLQEAISALVAYNGKDTLFFPHGDITGLFRELWLVTQQQPIVTDSAQGNGKGNGKGLLAMAAYPARLSFPKSAPRPTHIANGNSHLDRLEAESIHIMREVLAHAENPVMLYSVGKDSAVMLHLARKAFYPSPPPFSLLHVDTRWKFQEMYQFRDKMATEAGMNLIVHTNPEAIERDINPLQHGSALHTDITKTQGLKQALDHYKFDVAFGGARRDGEKSRAKER
;
A
#
# COMPACT_ATOMS: atom_id res chain seq x y z
N MET A 1 5.83 -5.83 36.05
CA MET A 1 5.42 -4.55 36.64
C MET A 1 4.34 -4.84 37.63
N TYR A 2 4.54 -4.64 38.94
CA TYR A 2 3.51 -4.93 39.96
C TYR A 2 2.64 -3.68 40.12
N TYR A 3 1.38 -3.78 39.72
CA TYR A 3 0.38 -2.73 39.89
C TYR A 3 0.01 -2.61 41.38
N THR A 4 0.14 -1.44 41.97
CA THR A 4 -0.07 -1.23 43.40
C THR A 4 -1.05 -0.12 43.79
N SER A 5 -1.88 0.42 42.91
CA SER A 5 -3.01 1.26 43.33
C SER A 5 -4.23 1.13 42.42
N HIS A 6 -5.42 1.06 43.00
CA HIS A 6 -6.69 1.01 42.25
C HIS A 6 -6.95 2.20 41.32
N GLN A 7 -6.35 3.36 41.58
CA GLN A 7 -6.50 4.55 40.73
C GLN A 7 -5.62 4.54 39.47
N GLU A 8 -4.60 3.67 39.42
CA GLU A 8 -3.71 3.54 38.25
C GLU A 8 -4.15 2.42 37.30
N GLN A 9 -5.00 1.49 37.76
CA GLN A 9 -5.52 0.35 36.97
C GLN A 9 -6.48 0.79 35.85
N ASP A 10 -7.13 1.94 35.96
CA ASP A 10 -8.08 2.44 34.98
C ASP A 10 -7.44 3.32 33.87
N ARG A 11 -6.11 3.50 33.90
CA ARG A 11 -5.42 4.34 32.93
C ARG A 11 -5.00 3.53 31.70
N LEU A 12 -5.72 3.70 30.63
CA LEU A 12 -5.42 3.04 29.35
C LEU A 12 -4.19 3.63 28.64
N VAL A 13 -3.97 4.96 28.72
CA VAL A 13 -2.87 5.66 28.05
C VAL A 13 -1.89 6.24 29.06
N TRP A 14 -0.63 5.85 28.97
CA TRP A 14 0.49 6.36 29.77
C TRP A 14 1.33 7.34 28.95
N ASP A 15 1.63 8.49 29.50
CA ASP A 15 2.59 9.44 28.94
C ASP A 15 3.92 9.43 29.71
N THR A 16 4.91 10.16 29.20
CA THR A 16 6.24 10.22 29.84
C THR A 16 6.19 10.72 31.29
N LEU A 17 5.30 11.67 31.60
CA LEU A 17 5.18 12.21 32.93
C LEU A 17 4.58 11.18 33.90
N SER A 18 3.52 10.52 33.51
CA SER A 18 2.86 9.47 34.30
C SER A 18 3.79 8.31 34.57
N LEU A 19 4.55 7.86 33.56
CA LEU A 19 5.55 6.80 33.73
C LEU A 19 6.71 7.27 34.61
N SER A 20 7.20 8.48 34.47
CA SER A 20 8.26 9.00 35.34
C SER A 20 7.82 9.02 36.80
N ASN A 21 6.63 9.55 37.07
CA ASN A 21 6.09 9.58 38.44
C ASN A 21 5.94 8.17 39.04
N LEU A 22 5.44 7.21 38.25
CA LEU A 22 5.32 5.81 38.72
C LEU A 22 6.68 5.21 39.07
N LEU A 23 7.66 5.35 38.14
CA LEU A 23 9.00 4.77 38.34
C LEU A 23 9.78 5.46 39.46
N GLU A 24 9.58 6.75 39.69
CA GLU A 24 10.13 7.48 40.85
C GLU A 24 9.50 7.01 42.13
N THR A 25 8.17 6.84 42.17
CA THR A 25 7.46 6.29 43.35
C THR A 25 7.93 4.88 43.71
N GLN A 26 8.27 4.08 42.71
CA GLN A 26 8.81 2.73 42.89
C GLN A 26 10.31 2.70 43.19
N GLY A 27 10.97 3.84 43.25
CA GLY A 27 12.42 3.94 43.51
C GLY A 27 13.29 3.41 42.35
N THR A 28 12.70 3.21 41.17
CA THR A 28 13.41 2.67 39.99
C THR A 28 14.23 3.75 39.26
N THR A 29 13.75 4.98 39.24
CA THR A 29 14.43 6.14 38.64
C THR A 29 14.31 7.37 39.54
N ASN A 30 15.25 8.30 39.44
CA ASN A 30 15.28 9.50 40.29
C ASN A 30 14.99 10.79 39.52
N ASN A 31 14.78 10.69 38.21
CA ASN A 31 14.47 11.85 37.33
C ASN A 31 14.09 11.40 35.92
N ARG A 32 13.57 12.36 35.12
CA ARG A 32 13.12 12.14 33.74
C ARG A 32 14.18 11.55 32.82
N LYS A 33 15.45 11.96 32.92
CA LYS A 33 16.56 11.39 32.12
C LYS A 33 16.83 9.93 32.50
N GLY A 34 16.68 9.57 33.77
CA GLY A 34 16.75 8.20 34.26
C GLY A 34 15.61 7.35 33.69
N THR A 35 14.39 7.91 33.64
CA THR A 35 13.23 7.26 33.03
C THR A 35 13.45 6.97 31.54
N ASP A 36 13.92 7.94 30.75
CA ASP A 36 14.20 7.73 29.32
C ASP A 36 15.24 6.62 29.12
N ARG A 37 16.33 6.63 29.87
CA ARG A 37 17.37 5.58 29.81
C ARG A 37 16.84 4.20 30.20
N TRP A 38 16.00 4.16 31.25
CA TRP A 38 15.37 2.92 31.68
C TRP A 38 14.42 2.36 30.61
N LEU A 39 13.57 3.20 30.02
CA LEU A 39 12.67 2.82 28.92
C LEU A 39 13.45 2.29 27.70
N GLU A 40 14.58 2.90 27.38
CA GLU A 40 15.45 2.46 26.30
C GLU A 40 16.08 1.09 26.61
N GLN A 41 16.61 0.88 27.81
CA GLN A 41 17.17 -0.40 28.24
C GLN A 41 16.13 -1.52 28.26
N MET A 42 14.87 -1.21 28.55
CA MET A 42 13.77 -2.16 28.56
C MET A 42 13.15 -2.39 27.18
N GLY A 43 13.67 -1.75 26.13
CA GLY A 43 13.12 -1.89 24.77
C GLY A 43 11.74 -1.27 24.59
N MET A 44 11.34 -0.37 25.49
CA MET A 44 10.05 0.31 25.45
C MET A 44 10.06 1.61 24.64
N LEU A 45 11.20 1.94 24.03
CA LEU A 45 11.40 3.04 23.08
C LEU A 45 11.83 2.47 21.73
N PRO A 46 10.92 1.84 21.00
CA PRO A 46 11.27 1.30 19.69
C PRO A 46 11.59 2.42 18.69
N LEU A 47 12.47 2.09 17.75
CA LEU A 47 12.84 2.95 16.60
C LEU A 47 12.25 2.36 15.32
N PRO A 48 12.06 3.18 14.29
CA PRO A 48 12.26 4.61 14.15
C PRO A 48 11.07 5.43 14.65
N THR A 49 11.28 6.71 14.87
CA THR A 49 10.24 7.63 15.33
C THR A 49 9.80 8.61 14.24
N ASP A 50 10.51 8.68 13.12
CA ASP A 50 10.24 9.61 12.03
C ASP A 50 9.45 8.93 10.91
N ILE A 51 8.49 9.65 10.33
CA ILE A 51 7.60 9.15 9.28
C ILE A 51 8.39 8.69 8.04
N GLU A 52 9.51 9.33 7.74
CA GLU A 52 10.37 8.99 6.61
C GLU A 52 11.03 7.60 6.73
N ASN A 53 11.20 7.12 7.95
CA ASN A 53 11.82 5.84 8.27
C ASN A 53 10.80 4.73 8.55
N LEU A 54 9.51 5.00 8.41
CA LEU A 54 8.49 3.99 8.62
C LEU A 54 8.50 2.94 7.52
N HIS A 55 8.20 1.72 7.89
CA HIS A 55 8.02 0.59 6.99
C HIS A 55 6.87 -0.29 7.47
N ASP A 56 6.34 -1.08 6.57
CA ASP A 56 5.30 -2.05 6.88
C ASP A 56 5.87 -3.35 7.49
N GLU A 57 5.00 -4.32 7.72
CA GLU A 57 5.31 -5.64 8.27
C GLU A 57 6.20 -6.49 7.34
N ALA A 58 6.43 -6.07 6.08
CA ALA A 58 7.35 -6.67 5.13
C ALA A 58 8.61 -5.84 4.93
N SER A 59 8.89 -4.88 5.82
CA SER A 59 10.00 -3.94 5.74
C SER A 59 9.98 -3.07 4.47
N GLN A 60 8.80 -2.86 3.86
CA GLN A 60 8.65 -1.99 2.71
C GLN A 60 8.33 -0.56 3.17
N GLY A 61 9.06 0.41 2.63
CA GLY A 61 8.85 1.83 2.91
C GLY A 61 7.51 2.35 2.38
N LEU A 62 7.05 3.46 2.95
CA LEU A 62 5.83 4.14 2.57
C LEU A 62 5.98 4.85 1.21
N LYS A 63 4.85 5.17 0.58
CA LYS A 63 4.77 5.96 -0.66
C LYS A 63 4.96 7.46 -0.33
N PRO A 64 6.10 8.10 -0.65
CA PRO A 64 6.43 9.43 -0.16
C PRO A 64 5.39 10.50 -0.52
N GLN A 65 4.89 10.48 -1.74
CA GLN A 65 3.92 11.48 -2.22
C GLN A 65 2.56 11.37 -1.52
N VAL A 66 2.14 10.12 -1.19
CA VAL A 66 0.89 9.90 -0.43
C VAL A 66 1.08 10.33 1.03
N VAL A 67 2.24 10.05 1.61
CA VAL A 67 2.60 10.51 2.96
C VAL A 67 2.54 12.03 3.04
N GLU A 68 3.18 12.72 2.10
CA GLU A 68 3.17 14.19 2.05
C GLU A 68 1.74 14.75 1.94
N HIS A 69 0.92 14.18 1.06
CA HIS A 69 -0.48 14.57 0.91
C HIS A 69 -1.28 14.38 2.20
N LEU A 70 -1.14 13.23 2.87
CA LEU A 70 -1.83 12.94 4.12
C LEU A 70 -1.40 13.89 5.25
N ILE A 71 -0.10 14.16 5.37
CA ILE A 71 0.45 15.09 6.36
C ILE A 71 -0.06 16.51 6.12
N ASN A 72 -0.03 16.98 4.87
CA ASN A 72 -0.50 18.32 4.53
C ASN A 72 -2.01 18.46 4.81
N THR A 73 -2.79 17.45 4.50
CA THR A 73 -4.22 17.38 4.81
C THR A 73 -4.45 17.41 6.33
N ALA A 74 -3.72 16.60 7.09
CA ALA A 74 -3.82 16.58 8.55
C ALA A 74 -3.46 17.92 9.18
N LYS A 75 -2.38 18.58 8.69
CA LYS A 75 -1.98 19.92 9.14
C LYS A 75 -3.07 20.97 8.84
N LYS A 76 -3.65 20.94 7.64
CA LYS A 76 -4.74 21.85 7.23
C LYS A 76 -5.95 21.74 8.14
N HIS A 77 -6.31 20.54 8.55
CA HIS A 77 -7.44 20.27 9.43
C HIS A 77 -7.07 20.24 10.92
N ARG A 78 -5.81 20.57 11.28
CA ARG A 78 -5.29 20.59 12.66
C ARG A 78 -5.42 19.23 13.38
N HIS A 79 -5.34 18.13 12.64
CA HIS A 79 -5.29 16.78 13.19
C HIS A 79 -3.96 16.52 13.89
N ASN A 80 -3.95 15.67 14.89
CA ASN A 80 -2.72 15.09 15.41
C ASN A 80 -2.18 14.05 14.44
N ILE A 81 -0.87 13.82 14.46
CA ILE A 81 -0.20 12.78 13.68
C ILE A 81 0.57 11.94 14.67
N LEU A 82 0.32 10.64 14.70
CA LEU A 82 1.01 9.68 15.56
C LEU A 82 1.61 8.54 14.73
N CYS A 83 2.89 8.24 15.00
CA CYS A 83 3.51 6.98 14.61
C CYS A 83 3.27 5.95 15.69
N VAL A 84 2.85 4.73 15.34
CA VAL A 84 2.49 3.67 16.28
C VAL A 84 3.32 2.42 15.99
N GLN A 85 3.92 1.84 17.03
CA GLN A 85 4.73 0.63 16.95
C GLN A 85 4.31 -0.34 18.06
N ALA A 86 4.34 -1.62 17.73
CA ALA A 86 4.22 -2.65 18.77
C ALA A 86 5.59 -2.92 19.39
N PHE A 87 5.60 -3.25 20.67
CA PHE A 87 6.78 -3.74 21.39
C PHE A 87 6.38 -4.83 22.37
N SER A 88 7.34 -5.66 22.74
CA SER A 88 7.14 -6.72 23.75
C SER A 88 8.12 -6.52 24.89
N HIS A 89 7.63 -6.64 26.12
CA HIS A 89 8.45 -6.58 27.32
C HIS A 89 7.92 -7.51 28.40
N ALA A 90 8.78 -8.37 28.93
CA ALA A 90 8.47 -9.28 30.06
C ALA A 90 7.18 -10.11 29.87
N GLY A 91 6.90 -10.57 28.63
CA GLY A 91 5.73 -11.38 28.31
C GLY A 91 4.44 -10.57 28.09
N HIS A 92 4.48 -9.27 28.19
CA HIS A 92 3.39 -8.36 27.83
C HIS A 92 3.67 -7.69 26.49
N VAL A 93 2.63 -7.39 25.76
CA VAL A 93 2.71 -6.63 24.51
C VAL A 93 2.21 -5.22 24.73
N GLY A 94 2.84 -4.26 24.06
CA GLY A 94 2.47 -2.87 24.17
C GLY A 94 2.43 -2.17 22.84
N LEU A 95 1.74 -1.02 22.80
CA LEU A 95 1.80 -0.05 21.73
C LEU A 95 2.54 1.18 22.21
N TYR A 96 3.51 1.60 21.44
CA TYR A 96 4.20 2.86 21.59
C TYR A 96 3.72 3.82 20.52
N ALA A 97 3.25 5.00 20.92
CA ALA A 97 2.81 6.04 20.01
C ALA A 97 3.60 7.33 20.28
N ASN A 98 4.13 7.93 19.23
CA ASN A 98 4.85 9.20 19.32
C ASN A 98 4.38 10.18 18.25
N ASP A 99 4.45 11.47 18.59
CA ASP A 99 4.34 12.53 17.60
C ASP A 99 5.75 13.05 17.21
N ALA A 100 5.86 13.71 16.06
CA ALA A 100 7.12 14.29 15.59
C ALA A 100 7.65 15.42 16.49
N LYS A 101 6.95 15.76 17.58
CA LYS A 101 7.29 16.83 18.53
C LYS A 101 7.83 16.30 19.87
N GLY A 102 7.99 14.98 19.98
CA GLY A 102 8.58 14.34 21.15
C GLY A 102 7.59 13.91 22.24
N SER A 103 6.28 14.02 22.02
CA SER A 103 5.29 13.45 22.94
C SER A 103 5.21 11.95 22.72
N ARG A 104 5.27 11.20 23.78
CA ARG A 104 5.33 9.74 23.78
C ARG A 104 4.18 9.18 24.62
N ARG A 105 3.60 8.06 24.18
CA ARG A 105 2.48 7.39 24.84
C ARG A 105 2.67 5.89 24.75
N TRP A 106 2.25 5.19 25.78
CA TRP A 106 2.30 3.73 25.90
C TRP A 106 0.92 3.21 26.28
N LEU A 107 0.57 2.10 25.68
CA LEU A 107 -0.60 1.29 26.03
C LEU A 107 -0.12 -0.15 26.20
N TRP A 108 -0.74 -0.86 27.10
CA TRP A 108 -0.38 -2.24 27.43
C TRP A 108 -1.56 -3.14 27.15
N ASN A 109 -1.27 -4.35 26.66
CA ASN A 109 -2.24 -5.43 26.56
C ASN A 109 -1.68 -6.67 27.27
N GLU A 110 -2.55 -7.45 27.89
CA GLU A 110 -2.17 -8.71 28.54
C GLU A 110 -1.93 -9.83 27.53
N GLN A 111 -2.56 -9.73 26.37
CA GLN A 111 -2.50 -10.70 25.28
C GLN A 111 -1.94 -10.02 24.01
N GLU A 112 -1.69 -10.81 22.97
CA GLU A 112 -1.37 -10.24 21.65
C GLU A 112 -2.49 -9.32 21.18
N TRP A 113 -2.12 -8.32 20.37
CA TRP A 113 -3.07 -7.37 19.82
C TRP A 113 -3.97 -8.06 18.79
N ASP A 114 -5.27 -7.88 18.93
CA ASP A 114 -6.30 -8.26 17.98
C ASP A 114 -7.05 -7.01 17.46
N LEU A 115 -8.07 -7.21 16.62
CA LEU A 115 -8.81 -6.10 16.03
C LEU A 115 -9.56 -5.27 17.08
N ASP A 116 -10.14 -5.93 18.09
CA ASP A 116 -10.95 -5.26 19.11
C ASP A 116 -10.06 -4.44 20.04
N SER A 117 -8.99 -5.03 20.58
CA SER A 117 -8.03 -4.35 21.43
C SER A 117 -7.29 -3.22 20.73
N LEU A 118 -6.97 -3.38 19.44
CA LEU A 118 -6.38 -2.32 18.63
C LEU A 118 -7.36 -1.16 18.44
N GLN A 119 -8.63 -1.45 18.15
CA GLN A 119 -9.65 -0.42 18.00
C GLN A 119 -9.87 0.36 19.30
N GLU A 120 -9.88 -0.33 20.44
CA GLU A 120 -9.93 0.30 21.76
C GLU A 120 -8.71 1.19 22.03
N ALA A 121 -7.51 0.71 21.70
CA ALA A 121 -6.27 1.46 21.87
C ALA A 121 -6.26 2.74 21.00
N ILE A 122 -6.70 2.66 19.74
CA ILE A 122 -6.83 3.82 18.86
C ILE A 122 -7.85 4.81 19.46
N SER A 123 -9.00 4.32 19.91
CA SER A 123 -10.03 5.14 20.54
C SER A 123 -9.52 5.84 21.81
N ALA A 124 -8.78 5.13 22.65
CA ALA A 124 -8.15 5.70 23.85
C ALA A 124 -7.11 6.79 23.50
N LEU A 125 -6.28 6.58 22.49
CA LEU A 125 -5.32 7.58 22.02
C LEU A 125 -5.99 8.84 21.45
N VAL A 126 -7.07 8.68 20.69
CA VAL A 126 -7.86 9.81 20.17
C VAL A 126 -8.50 10.58 21.30
N ALA A 127 -9.14 9.90 22.26
CA ALA A 127 -9.76 10.51 23.43
C ALA A 127 -8.72 11.25 24.29
N TYR A 128 -7.55 10.64 24.49
CA TYR A 128 -6.45 11.27 25.22
C TYR A 128 -5.96 12.56 24.55
N ASN A 129 -5.87 12.57 23.22
CA ASN A 129 -5.43 13.73 22.45
C ASN A 129 -6.52 14.81 22.30
N GLY A 130 -7.79 14.44 22.42
CA GLY A 130 -8.95 15.35 22.30
C GLY A 130 -9.14 15.97 20.91
N LYS A 131 -8.61 15.32 19.85
CA LYS A 131 -8.66 15.79 18.45
C LYS A 131 -8.59 14.62 17.50
N ASP A 132 -9.06 14.84 16.27
CA ASP A 132 -8.85 13.91 15.18
C ASP A 132 -7.36 13.61 15.03
N THR A 133 -7.05 12.32 14.90
CA THR A 133 -5.68 11.82 14.92
C THR A 133 -5.43 10.90 13.75
N LEU A 134 -4.39 11.20 12.95
CA LEU A 134 -3.92 10.37 11.85
C LEU A 134 -2.82 9.43 12.35
N PHE A 135 -3.02 8.13 12.17
CA PHE A 135 -2.14 7.08 12.65
C PHE A 135 -1.29 6.49 11.53
N PHE A 136 0.01 6.46 11.73
CA PHE A 136 0.99 5.78 10.90
C PHE A 136 1.56 4.57 11.66
N PRO A 137 1.12 3.35 11.39
CA PRO A 137 1.71 2.15 12.01
C PRO A 137 3.11 1.86 11.46
N HIS A 138 3.94 1.15 12.24
CA HIS A 138 5.29 0.75 11.86
C HIS A 138 5.58 -0.69 12.23
N GLY A 139 6.22 -1.43 11.33
CA GLY A 139 6.60 -2.82 11.54
C GLY A 139 5.41 -3.77 11.59
N ASP A 140 5.49 -4.80 12.39
CA ASP A 140 4.56 -5.93 12.43
C ASP A 140 3.10 -5.53 12.68
N ILE A 141 2.86 -4.50 13.49
CA ILE A 141 1.50 -4.03 13.80
C ILE A 141 0.76 -3.50 12.56
N THR A 142 1.49 -3.14 11.50
CA THR A 142 0.89 -2.64 10.25
C THR A 142 -0.09 -3.64 9.63
N GLY A 143 0.19 -4.94 9.77
CA GLY A 143 -0.72 -5.99 9.31
C GLY A 143 -2.10 -5.89 9.95
N LEU A 144 -2.14 -5.72 11.28
CA LEU A 144 -3.39 -5.60 12.03
C LEU A 144 -4.12 -4.28 11.71
N PHE A 145 -3.38 -3.17 11.49
CA PHE A 145 -3.97 -1.92 11.02
C PHE A 145 -4.61 -2.04 9.63
N ARG A 146 -4.04 -2.86 8.73
CA ARG A 146 -4.63 -3.15 7.41
C ARG A 146 -5.97 -3.88 7.56
N GLU A 147 -6.01 -4.90 8.40
CA GLU A 147 -7.24 -5.65 8.66
C GLU A 147 -8.31 -4.75 9.25
N LEU A 148 -7.97 -3.94 10.25
CA LEU A 148 -8.88 -2.99 10.85
C LEU A 148 -9.43 -1.99 9.81
N TRP A 149 -8.57 -1.47 8.93
CA TRP A 149 -8.97 -0.55 7.86
C TRP A 149 -9.94 -1.18 6.85
N LEU A 150 -9.78 -2.47 6.56
CA LEU A 150 -10.70 -3.22 5.69
C LEU A 150 -12.04 -3.49 6.39
N VAL A 151 -12.01 -3.92 7.65
CA VAL A 151 -13.23 -4.22 8.43
C VAL A 151 -14.07 -2.96 8.65
N THR A 152 -13.42 -1.83 8.91
CA THR A 152 -14.11 -0.53 9.05
C THR A 152 -14.53 0.08 7.70
N GLN A 153 -14.35 -0.64 6.59
CA GLN A 153 -14.67 -0.15 5.23
C GLN A 153 -13.98 1.18 4.92
N GLN A 154 -12.76 1.37 5.41
CA GLN A 154 -11.97 2.58 5.24
C GLN A 154 -12.56 3.83 5.93
N GLN A 155 -13.52 3.65 6.81
CA GLN A 155 -14.12 4.75 7.56
C GLN A 155 -13.27 5.09 8.79
N PRO A 156 -13.30 6.36 9.23
CA PRO A 156 -12.66 6.76 10.48
C PRO A 156 -13.25 6.03 11.69
N ILE A 157 -12.39 5.68 12.63
CA ILE A 157 -12.80 5.11 13.93
C ILE A 157 -13.33 6.25 14.77
N VAL A 158 -14.62 6.20 15.10
CA VAL A 158 -15.28 7.20 15.93
C VAL A 158 -15.20 6.76 17.39
N THR A 159 -14.76 7.67 18.27
CA THR A 159 -14.75 7.40 19.72
C THR A 159 -16.11 7.66 20.33
N ASP A 160 -16.67 6.68 21.00
CA ASP A 160 -17.85 6.89 21.84
C ASP A 160 -17.44 7.64 23.11
N SER A 161 -18.15 8.72 23.38
CA SER A 161 -17.83 9.67 24.47
C SER A 161 -17.92 9.10 25.90
N ALA A 162 -18.25 7.80 26.05
CA ALA A 162 -18.60 7.20 27.35
C ALA A 162 -17.41 6.59 28.11
N GLN A 163 -16.23 6.44 27.52
CA GLN A 163 -15.15 5.64 28.12
C GLN A 163 -13.86 6.40 28.46
N GLY A 164 -13.82 7.73 28.49
CA GLY A 164 -12.56 8.39 28.80
C GLY A 164 -12.73 9.72 29.52
N ASN A 165 -11.89 9.98 30.51
CA ASN A 165 -11.62 11.34 31.07
C ASN A 165 -11.07 12.31 30.00
N GLY A 166 -11.40 12.11 28.72
CA GLY A 166 -10.85 12.78 27.56
C GLY A 166 -11.65 14.01 27.12
N LYS A 167 -10.92 15.01 26.68
CA LYS A 167 -11.36 16.37 26.41
C LYS A 167 -12.15 16.56 25.10
N GLY A 168 -12.65 15.51 24.42
CA GLY A 168 -13.40 15.78 23.19
C GLY A 168 -13.64 14.54 22.29
N ASN A 169 -14.66 14.65 21.44
CA ASN A 169 -14.97 13.72 20.38
C ASN A 169 -14.00 13.90 19.23
N GLY A 170 -13.10 12.95 19.02
CA GLY A 170 -12.19 12.92 17.88
C GLY A 170 -12.38 11.66 17.04
N LYS A 171 -11.77 11.63 15.86
CA LYS A 171 -11.78 10.49 14.95
C LYS A 171 -10.37 9.94 14.76
N GLY A 172 -10.25 8.62 14.76
CA GLY A 172 -9.04 7.92 14.36
C GLY A 172 -9.02 7.70 12.83
N LEU A 173 -8.03 8.26 12.17
CA LEU A 173 -7.81 8.15 10.73
C LEU A 173 -6.59 7.25 10.51
N LEU A 174 -6.71 6.22 9.68
CA LEU A 174 -5.62 5.29 9.41
C LEU A 174 -4.90 5.65 8.11
N ALA A 175 -3.60 5.87 8.14
CA ALA A 175 -2.80 6.27 6.98
C ALA A 175 -2.50 5.11 6.00
N MET A 176 -3.41 4.13 5.89
CA MET A 176 -3.15 2.88 5.15
C MET A 176 -2.94 3.09 3.65
N ALA A 177 -3.47 4.15 3.05
CA ALA A 177 -3.21 4.50 1.66
C ALA A 177 -1.72 4.78 1.36
N ALA A 178 -0.94 5.18 2.38
CA ALA A 178 0.49 5.41 2.25
C ALA A 178 1.33 4.12 2.20
N TYR A 179 0.77 3.01 2.62
CA TYR A 179 1.48 1.72 2.67
C TYR A 179 1.29 0.94 1.38
N PRO A 180 2.31 0.13 0.98
CA PRO A 180 2.15 -0.83 -0.10
C PRO A 180 1.03 -1.82 0.24
N ALA A 181 0.13 -2.10 -0.68
CA ALA A 181 -0.90 -3.08 -0.43
C ALA A 181 -0.32 -4.50 -0.56
N ARG A 182 -0.75 -5.40 0.29
CA ARG A 182 -0.42 -6.82 0.17
C ARG A 182 -1.43 -7.52 -0.71
N LEU A 183 -0.97 -8.07 -1.82
CA LEU A 183 -1.73 -9.02 -2.58
C LEU A 183 -1.57 -10.41 -1.94
N SER A 184 -2.59 -10.89 -1.26
CA SER A 184 -2.76 -12.32 -1.06
C SER A 184 -3.31 -12.89 -2.35
N PHE A 185 -2.42 -13.49 -3.18
CA PHE A 185 -2.92 -14.31 -4.27
C PHE A 185 -3.48 -15.60 -3.66
N PRO A 186 -4.77 -15.90 -3.77
CA PRO A 186 -5.25 -17.22 -3.39
C PRO A 186 -4.42 -18.24 -4.16
N LYS A 187 -3.92 -19.28 -3.48
CA LYS A 187 -3.33 -20.43 -4.17
C LYS A 187 -4.31 -20.79 -5.26
N SER A 188 -3.89 -20.72 -6.52
CA SER A 188 -4.78 -20.99 -7.65
C SER A 188 -5.44 -22.34 -7.42
N ALA A 189 -6.75 -22.33 -7.27
CA ALA A 189 -7.51 -23.56 -7.34
C ALA A 189 -7.14 -24.28 -8.64
N PRO A 190 -7.01 -25.61 -8.64
CA PRO A 190 -6.76 -26.34 -9.86
C PRO A 190 -7.79 -25.87 -10.89
N ARG A 191 -7.32 -25.45 -12.08
CA ARG A 191 -8.20 -25.00 -13.15
C ARG A 191 -9.27 -26.07 -13.34
N PRO A 192 -10.56 -25.72 -13.27
CA PRO A 192 -11.57 -26.65 -13.70
C PRO A 192 -11.21 -27.06 -15.12
N THR A 193 -11.04 -28.36 -15.34
CA THR A 193 -10.93 -28.94 -16.67
C THR A 193 -12.08 -28.39 -17.48
N HIS A 194 -11.80 -27.66 -18.54
CA HIS A 194 -12.77 -27.07 -19.45
C HIS A 194 -13.73 -28.18 -19.91
N ILE A 195 -14.90 -28.23 -19.31
CA ILE A 195 -16.04 -28.89 -19.93
C ILE A 195 -16.41 -27.93 -21.06
N ALA A 196 -16.21 -28.38 -22.29
CA ALA A 196 -16.51 -27.62 -23.50
C ALA A 196 -18.01 -27.37 -23.60
N ASN A 197 -18.53 -26.41 -22.83
CA ASN A 197 -19.77 -25.73 -23.16
C ASN A 197 -19.39 -24.66 -24.20
N GLY A 198 -19.23 -25.10 -25.45
CA GLY A 198 -18.72 -24.29 -26.53
C GLY A 198 -19.56 -23.04 -26.76
N ASN A 199 -19.03 -21.91 -26.31
CA ASN A 199 -19.46 -20.65 -26.86
C ASN A 199 -18.70 -20.48 -28.19
N SER A 200 -19.28 -21.00 -29.29
CA SER A 200 -18.67 -20.98 -30.62
C SER A 200 -18.21 -19.59 -31.08
N HIS A 201 -18.81 -18.53 -30.54
CA HIS A 201 -18.40 -17.16 -30.81
C HIS A 201 -17.07 -16.80 -30.13
N LEU A 202 -16.91 -17.15 -28.87
CA LEU A 202 -15.65 -16.90 -28.13
C LEU A 202 -14.51 -17.76 -28.69
N ASP A 203 -14.78 -19.00 -29.02
CA ASP A 203 -13.80 -19.92 -29.63
C ASP A 203 -13.28 -19.36 -30.98
N ARG A 204 -14.19 -18.76 -31.77
CA ARG A 204 -13.82 -18.11 -33.03
C ARG A 204 -12.98 -16.85 -32.80
N LEU A 205 -13.34 -15.98 -31.84
CA LEU A 205 -12.57 -14.79 -31.50
C LEU A 205 -11.18 -15.15 -30.96
N GLU A 206 -11.09 -16.18 -30.16
CA GLU A 206 -9.81 -16.70 -29.67
C GLU A 206 -8.94 -17.19 -30.83
N ALA A 207 -9.50 -18.03 -31.71
CA ALA A 207 -8.76 -18.54 -32.87
C ALA A 207 -8.29 -17.45 -33.80
N GLU A 208 -9.13 -16.43 -34.06
CA GLU A 208 -8.77 -15.26 -34.85
C GLU A 208 -7.63 -14.45 -34.21
N SER A 209 -7.70 -14.19 -32.90
CA SER A 209 -6.66 -13.46 -32.17
C SER A 209 -5.32 -14.20 -32.17
N ILE A 210 -5.35 -15.52 -31.98
CA ILE A 210 -4.14 -16.37 -32.05
C ILE A 210 -3.56 -16.33 -33.48
N HIS A 211 -4.40 -16.39 -34.50
CA HIS A 211 -3.97 -16.32 -35.89
C HIS A 211 -3.28 -14.98 -36.19
N ILE A 212 -3.88 -13.85 -35.78
CA ILE A 212 -3.31 -12.51 -35.94
C ILE A 212 -1.93 -12.42 -35.29
N MET A 213 -1.78 -12.89 -34.05
CA MET A 213 -0.50 -12.86 -33.34
C MET A 213 0.60 -13.64 -34.08
N ARG A 214 0.27 -14.83 -34.58
CA ARG A 214 1.21 -15.67 -35.35
C ARG A 214 1.57 -15.06 -36.71
N GLU A 215 0.58 -14.50 -37.42
CA GLU A 215 0.80 -13.86 -38.70
C GLU A 215 1.67 -12.62 -38.57
N VAL A 216 1.38 -11.73 -37.59
CA VAL A 216 2.19 -10.53 -37.34
C VAL A 216 3.62 -10.91 -37.00
N LEU A 217 3.83 -11.90 -36.13
CA LEU A 217 5.18 -12.32 -35.74
C LEU A 217 5.99 -12.86 -36.93
N ALA A 218 5.34 -13.48 -37.90
CA ALA A 218 6.04 -13.99 -39.08
C ALA A 218 6.60 -12.87 -39.98
N HIS A 219 6.14 -11.62 -39.83
CA HIS A 219 6.54 -10.47 -40.63
C HIS A 219 7.26 -9.38 -39.82
N ALA A 220 7.13 -9.37 -38.49
CA ALA A 220 7.72 -8.36 -37.66
C ALA A 220 9.16 -8.72 -37.26
N GLU A 221 10.03 -7.71 -37.22
CA GLU A 221 11.44 -7.88 -36.81
C GLU A 221 11.61 -7.61 -35.29
N ASN A 222 10.85 -6.64 -34.74
CA ASN A 222 10.94 -6.25 -33.34
C ASN A 222 9.54 -5.97 -32.73
N PRO A 223 8.69 -6.97 -32.60
CA PRO A 223 7.34 -6.82 -32.05
C PRO A 223 7.34 -6.66 -30.54
N VAL A 224 6.35 -5.96 -30.02
CA VAL A 224 6.13 -5.77 -28.59
C VAL A 224 4.65 -5.89 -28.24
N MET A 225 4.33 -6.35 -27.04
CA MET A 225 2.97 -6.34 -26.52
C MET A 225 2.80 -5.26 -25.44
N LEU A 226 1.83 -4.37 -25.63
CA LEU A 226 1.49 -3.35 -24.63
C LEU A 226 0.81 -4.02 -23.43
N TYR A 227 1.41 -3.89 -22.25
CA TYR A 227 0.94 -4.55 -21.05
C TYR A 227 0.62 -3.54 -19.95
N SER A 228 -0.63 -3.11 -19.89
CA SER A 228 -1.14 -2.13 -18.93
C SER A 228 -1.62 -2.72 -17.61
N VAL A 229 -1.64 -4.06 -17.48
CA VAL A 229 -2.24 -4.81 -16.34
C VAL A 229 -3.77 -4.67 -16.26
N GLY A 230 -4.41 -4.10 -17.28
CA GLY A 230 -5.86 -4.08 -17.41
C GLY A 230 -6.42 -5.41 -17.94
N LYS A 231 -7.75 -5.57 -17.90
CA LYS A 231 -8.45 -6.79 -18.34
C LYS A 231 -8.09 -7.18 -19.78
N ASP A 232 -8.03 -6.21 -20.68
CA ASP A 232 -7.78 -6.47 -22.10
C ASP A 232 -6.33 -6.93 -22.34
N SER A 233 -5.35 -6.29 -21.70
CA SER A 233 -3.95 -6.72 -21.77
C SER A 233 -3.70 -8.06 -21.07
N ALA A 234 -4.47 -8.41 -20.06
CA ALA A 234 -4.40 -9.73 -19.41
C ALA A 234 -4.94 -10.83 -20.34
N VAL A 235 -6.04 -10.57 -21.05
CA VAL A 235 -6.57 -11.48 -22.07
C VAL A 235 -5.57 -11.66 -23.20
N MET A 236 -4.97 -10.59 -23.70
CA MET A 236 -3.94 -10.66 -24.74
C MET A 236 -2.73 -11.50 -24.32
N LEU A 237 -2.24 -11.33 -23.08
CA LEU A 237 -1.15 -12.12 -22.53
C LEU A 237 -1.53 -13.62 -22.48
N HIS A 238 -2.77 -13.93 -22.07
CA HIS A 238 -3.27 -15.30 -22.08
C HIS A 238 -3.32 -15.90 -23.49
N LEU A 239 -3.81 -15.15 -24.47
CA LEU A 239 -3.88 -15.57 -25.87
C LEU A 239 -2.49 -15.73 -26.48
N ALA A 240 -1.54 -14.84 -26.15
CA ALA A 240 -0.15 -14.99 -26.58
C ALA A 240 0.49 -16.27 -26.03
N ARG A 241 0.29 -16.57 -24.77
CA ARG A 241 0.76 -17.85 -24.17
C ARG A 241 0.14 -19.07 -24.86
N LYS A 242 -1.13 -19.01 -25.25
CA LYS A 242 -1.77 -20.10 -26.04
C LYS A 242 -1.21 -20.17 -27.46
N ALA A 243 -0.99 -19.01 -28.11
CA ALA A 243 -0.51 -18.96 -29.49
C ALA A 243 0.86 -19.63 -29.69
N PHE A 244 1.74 -19.54 -28.69
CA PHE A 244 3.12 -20.00 -28.78
C PHE A 244 3.42 -21.22 -27.88
N TYR A 245 2.41 -21.77 -27.19
CA TYR A 245 2.59 -22.96 -26.37
C TYR A 245 3.25 -24.11 -27.17
N PRO A 246 4.26 -24.83 -26.58
CA PRO A 246 4.72 -24.78 -25.20
C PRO A 246 5.82 -23.74 -24.90
N SER A 247 6.32 -23.03 -25.90
CA SER A 247 7.34 -22.00 -25.72
C SER A 247 6.74 -20.71 -25.19
N PRO A 248 7.50 -19.87 -24.50
CA PRO A 248 7.07 -18.51 -24.17
C PRO A 248 6.88 -17.68 -25.47
N PRO A 249 6.00 -16.66 -25.46
CA PRO A 249 5.85 -15.75 -26.60
C PRO A 249 7.19 -15.07 -26.93
N PRO A 250 7.63 -15.05 -28.20
CA PRO A 250 8.97 -14.61 -28.59
C PRO A 250 9.05 -13.07 -28.80
N PHE A 251 8.43 -12.31 -27.93
CA PHE A 251 8.47 -10.83 -27.90
C PHE A 251 8.36 -10.31 -26.48
N SER A 252 8.72 -9.04 -26.28
CA SER A 252 8.71 -8.42 -24.94
C SER A 252 7.34 -7.85 -24.58
N LEU A 253 7.09 -7.70 -23.29
CA LEU A 253 6.02 -6.88 -22.73
C LEU A 253 6.51 -5.45 -22.54
N LEU A 254 5.75 -4.45 -22.93
CA LEU A 254 6.02 -3.05 -22.65
C LEU A 254 4.99 -2.48 -21.69
N HIS A 255 5.46 -2.10 -20.54
CA HIS A 255 4.67 -1.37 -19.54
C HIS A 255 5.10 0.08 -19.48
N VAL A 256 4.21 0.99 -19.84
CA VAL A 256 4.41 2.42 -19.63
C VAL A 256 3.98 2.76 -18.21
N ASP A 257 4.95 3.10 -17.38
CA ASP A 257 4.70 3.40 -15.98
C ASP A 257 4.34 4.86 -15.78
N THR A 258 3.15 5.09 -15.28
CA THR A 258 2.65 6.43 -14.95
C THR A 258 3.03 6.88 -13.54
N ARG A 259 3.77 6.07 -12.76
CA ARG A 259 4.16 6.27 -11.35
C ARG A 259 2.99 6.35 -10.35
N TRP A 260 1.75 6.39 -10.86
CA TRP A 260 0.52 6.56 -10.06
C TRP A 260 -0.43 5.37 -10.25
N LYS A 261 0.07 4.19 -9.98
CA LYS A 261 -0.72 2.95 -9.98
C LYS A 261 -0.72 2.32 -8.60
N PHE A 262 -1.68 1.46 -8.34
CA PHE A 262 -1.70 0.66 -7.12
C PHE A 262 -0.48 -0.27 -7.08
N GLN A 263 0.08 -0.49 -5.92
CA GLN A 263 1.25 -1.37 -5.74
C GLN A 263 0.95 -2.81 -6.17
N GLU A 264 -0.29 -3.25 -5.97
CA GLU A 264 -0.79 -4.53 -6.45
C GLU A 264 -0.63 -4.69 -7.96
N MET A 265 -0.83 -3.63 -8.72
CA MET A 265 -0.65 -3.68 -10.17
C MET A 265 0.81 -3.90 -10.55
N TYR A 266 1.76 -3.32 -9.83
CA TYR A 266 3.19 -3.56 -10.06
C TYR A 266 3.57 -4.99 -9.73
N GLN A 267 3.15 -5.50 -8.57
CA GLN A 267 3.43 -6.87 -8.15
C GLN A 267 2.79 -7.90 -9.10
N PHE A 268 1.54 -7.65 -9.50
CA PHE A 268 0.83 -8.52 -10.45
C PHE A 268 1.49 -8.48 -11.82
N ARG A 269 1.91 -7.31 -12.30
CA ARG A 269 2.66 -7.13 -13.55
C ARG A 269 3.89 -8.01 -13.59
N ASP A 270 4.75 -7.87 -12.57
CA ASP A 270 6.04 -8.57 -12.50
C ASP A 270 5.84 -10.09 -12.37
N LYS A 271 4.87 -10.51 -11.56
CA LYS A 271 4.48 -11.91 -11.42
C LYS A 271 4.01 -12.50 -12.74
N MET A 272 3.09 -11.84 -13.44
CA MET A 272 2.54 -12.35 -14.70
C MET A 272 3.58 -12.40 -15.83
N ALA A 273 4.49 -11.44 -15.91
CA ALA A 273 5.59 -11.46 -16.85
C ALA A 273 6.53 -12.65 -16.59
N THR A 274 6.87 -12.89 -15.32
CA THR A 274 7.70 -14.02 -14.90
C THR A 274 7.02 -15.35 -15.20
N GLU A 275 5.73 -15.52 -14.87
CA GLU A 275 4.96 -16.75 -15.14
C GLU A 275 4.79 -17.01 -16.65
N ALA A 276 4.76 -15.94 -17.46
CA ALA A 276 4.70 -16.07 -18.91
C ALA A 276 6.07 -16.38 -19.55
N GLY A 277 7.17 -16.27 -18.80
CA GLY A 277 8.53 -16.39 -19.29
C GLY A 277 8.91 -15.29 -20.29
N MET A 278 8.29 -14.11 -20.17
CA MET A 278 8.48 -13.00 -21.10
C MET A 278 9.35 -11.90 -20.49
N ASN A 279 10.15 -11.27 -21.35
CA ASN A 279 10.90 -10.07 -20.97
C ASN A 279 9.95 -8.89 -20.74
N LEU A 280 10.06 -8.22 -19.59
CA LEU A 280 9.27 -7.06 -19.24
C LEU A 280 10.12 -5.79 -19.34
N ILE A 281 9.74 -4.91 -20.24
CA ILE A 281 10.30 -3.56 -20.40
C ILE A 281 9.38 -2.58 -19.68
N VAL A 282 9.92 -1.88 -18.68
CA VAL A 282 9.20 -0.81 -17.97
C VAL A 282 9.77 0.52 -18.41
N HIS A 283 8.94 1.35 -19.02
CA HIS A 283 9.33 2.68 -19.48
C HIS A 283 8.59 3.75 -18.68
N THR A 284 9.34 4.67 -18.10
CA THR A 284 8.81 5.86 -17.42
C THR A 284 9.30 7.09 -18.18
N ASN A 285 8.39 8.03 -18.46
CA ASN A 285 8.79 9.25 -19.14
C ASN A 285 9.76 10.06 -18.26
N PRO A 286 10.99 10.36 -18.73
CA PRO A 286 11.98 11.13 -17.97
C PRO A 286 11.48 12.51 -17.52
N GLU A 287 10.72 13.21 -18.37
CA GLU A 287 10.11 14.50 -18.05
C GLU A 287 9.14 14.40 -16.88
N ALA A 288 8.37 13.30 -16.82
CA ALA A 288 7.47 13.06 -15.68
C ALA A 288 8.21 12.85 -14.36
N ILE A 289 9.43 12.32 -14.42
CA ILE A 289 10.30 12.15 -13.25
C ILE A 289 10.89 13.50 -12.84
N GLU A 290 11.51 14.22 -13.77
CA GLU A 290 12.20 15.49 -13.52
C GLU A 290 11.25 16.56 -12.97
N ARG A 291 10.03 16.65 -13.50
CA ARG A 291 9.02 17.63 -13.11
C ARG A 291 8.10 17.13 -11.99
N ASP A 292 8.34 15.93 -11.46
CA ASP A 292 7.47 15.24 -10.48
C ASP A 292 5.98 15.30 -10.82
N ILE A 293 5.65 15.02 -12.08
CA ILE A 293 4.28 15.11 -12.60
C ILE A 293 3.38 14.13 -11.87
N ASN A 294 2.36 14.67 -11.19
CA ASN A 294 1.41 13.88 -10.43
C ASN A 294 -0.03 14.42 -10.61
N PRO A 295 -1.06 13.58 -10.48
CA PRO A 295 -2.44 13.98 -10.74
C PRO A 295 -3.03 14.91 -9.69
N LEU A 296 -2.46 14.96 -8.49
CA LEU A 296 -2.96 15.80 -7.39
C LEU A 296 -2.58 17.28 -7.60
N GLN A 297 -1.36 17.54 -8.07
CA GLN A 297 -0.85 18.89 -8.27
C GLN A 297 -1.09 19.41 -9.68
N HIS A 298 -1.02 18.53 -10.69
CA HIS A 298 -1.04 18.91 -12.10
C HIS A 298 -2.35 18.57 -12.84
N GLY A 299 -3.27 17.86 -12.13
CA GLY A 299 -4.51 17.38 -12.71
C GLY A 299 -4.32 16.11 -13.58
N SER A 300 -5.41 15.36 -13.73
CA SER A 300 -5.38 14.05 -14.41
C SER A 300 -5.10 14.14 -15.90
N ALA A 301 -5.52 15.21 -16.56
CA ALA A 301 -5.34 15.39 -18.01
C ALA A 301 -3.86 15.56 -18.38
N LEU A 302 -3.14 16.47 -17.73
CA LEU A 302 -1.72 16.70 -17.97
C LEU A 302 -0.88 15.48 -17.54
N HIS A 303 -1.21 14.90 -16.39
CA HIS A 303 -0.58 13.67 -15.93
C HIS A 303 -0.72 12.55 -16.97
N THR A 304 -1.92 12.30 -17.49
CA THR A 304 -2.18 11.27 -18.50
C THR A 304 -1.43 11.56 -19.80
N ASP A 305 -1.43 12.79 -20.27
CA ASP A 305 -0.73 13.14 -21.51
C ASP A 305 0.77 12.91 -21.40
N ILE A 306 1.42 13.46 -20.39
CA ILE A 306 2.87 13.34 -20.22
C ILE A 306 3.29 11.90 -19.91
N THR A 307 2.66 11.26 -18.92
CA THR A 307 3.12 9.95 -18.45
C THR A 307 2.70 8.80 -19.37
N LYS A 308 1.52 8.87 -19.97
CA LYS A 308 0.96 7.77 -20.76
C LYS A 308 1.14 8.00 -22.26
N THR A 309 0.66 9.15 -22.81
CA THR A 309 0.68 9.39 -24.25
C THR A 309 2.08 9.66 -24.76
N GLN A 310 2.77 10.61 -24.15
CA GLN A 310 4.14 10.95 -24.54
C GLN A 310 5.11 9.82 -24.13
N GLY A 311 4.91 9.21 -22.96
CA GLY A 311 5.71 8.07 -22.51
C GLY A 311 5.62 6.87 -23.45
N LEU A 312 4.42 6.55 -24.00
CA LEU A 312 4.28 5.49 -24.98
C LEU A 312 5.03 5.82 -26.29
N LYS A 313 4.88 7.04 -26.82
CA LYS A 313 5.60 7.47 -28.03
C LYS A 313 7.11 7.36 -27.85
N GLN A 314 7.63 7.89 -26.74
CA GLN A 314 9.06 7.80 -26.41
C GLN A 314 9.55 6.36 -26.33
N ALA A 315 8.76 5.45 -25.70
CA ALA A 315 9.13 4.05 -25.60
C ALA A 315 9.19 3.39 -26.98
N LEU A 316 8.18 3.58 -27.83
CA LEU A 316 8.15 3.01 -29.18
C LEU A 316 9.34 3.48 -30.01
N ASP A 317 9.66 4.77 -29.96
CA ASP A 317 10.78 5.36 -30.71
C ASP A 317 12.15 4.91 -30.15
N HIS A 318 12.29 4.87 -28.81
CA HIS A 318 13.54 4.50 -28.16
C HIS A 318 13.93 3.06 -28.42
N TYR A 319 12.98 2.13 -28.27
CA TYR A 319 13.23 0.69 -28.45
C TYR A 319 13.08 0.24 -29.89
N LYS A 320 12.65 1.12 -30.80
CA LYS A 320 12.49 0.88 -32.27
C LYS A 320 11.60 -0.33 -32.57
N PHE A 321 10.47 -0.43 -31.87
CA PHE A 321 9.50 -1.46 -32.17
C PHE A 321 8.83 -1.17 -33.53
N ASP A 322 8.73 -2.21 -34.35
CA ASP A 322 8.07 -2.15 -35.67
C ASP A 322 6.59 -2.50 -35.58
N VAL A 323 6.20 -3.31 -34.59
CA VAL A 323 4.80 -3.68 -34.32
C VAL A 323 4.52 -3.65 -32.83
N ALA A 324 3.34 -3.14 -32.45
CA ALA A 324 2.83 -3.17 -31.09
C ALA A 324 1.45 -3.85 -31.03
N PHE A 325 1.36 -4.96 -30.30
CA PHE A 325 0.07 -5.59 -29.99
C PHE A 325 -0.68 -4.77 -28.94
N GLY A 326 -1.90 -4.36 -29.25
CA GLY A 326 -2.80 -3.61 -28.38
C GLY A 326 -4.19 -4.25 -28.27
N GLY A 327 -4.82 -4.15 -27.11
CA GLY A 327 -6.13 -4.76 -26.82
C GLY A 327 -7.33 -3.93 -27.28
N ALA A 328 -7.22 -3.22 -28.39
CA ALA A 328 -8.30 -2.40 -28.93
C ALA A 328 -9.02 -3.09 -30.10
N ARG A 329 -10.29 -2.75 -30.27
CA ARG A 329 -11.10 -3.20 -31.40
C ARG A 329 -11.32 -2.08 -32.39
N ARG A 330 -11.37 -2.40 -33.69
CA ARG A 330 -11.62 -1.44 -34.77
C ARG A 330 -12.97 -0.75 -34.64
N ASP A 331 -13.97 -1.46 -34.14
CA ASP A 331 -15.35 -0.96 -33.96
C ASP A 331 -15.55 -0.24 -32.62
N GLY A 332 -14.58 -0.26 -31.73
CA GLY A 332 -14.65 0.40 -30.42
C GLY A 332 -14.40 1.92 -30.49
N GLU A 333 -13.45 2.34 -31.35
CA GLU A 333 -13.06 3.74 -31.49
C GLU A 333 -12.76 4.08 -32.95
N LYS A 334 -13.34 5.19 -33.45
CA LYS A 334 -13.15 5.64 -34.81
C LYS A 334 -11.66 5.90 -35.19
N SER A 335 -10.87 6.37 -34.21
CA SER A 335 -9.42 6.59 -34.37
C SER A 335 -8.64 5.31 -34.66
N ARG A 336 -9.16 4.16 -34.27
CA ARG A 336 -8.53 2.83 -34.40
C ARG A 336 -9.07 1.98 -35.55
N ALA A 337 -9.94 2.58 -36.40
CA ALA A 337 -10.54 1.86 -37.52
C ALA A 337 -9.52 1.32 -38.56
N LYS A 338 -8.29 1.85 -38.54
CA LYS A 338 -7.18 1.43 -39.43
C LYS A 338 -6.27 0.38 -38.81
N GLU A 339 -6.40 0.10 -37.54
CA GLU A 339 -5.64 -0.95 -36.85
C GLU A 339 -6.13 -2.32 -37.33
N ARG A 340 -5.26 -3.32 -37.33
CA ARG A 340 -5.61 -4.69 -37.70
C ARG A 340 -6.00 -5.51 -36.47
#